data_d6f651cbf5acaa53f205764fa6aad02b
#
_entry.id   d6f651cbf5acaa53f205764fa6aad02b
#
_cell.length_a   1.000
_cell.length_b   1.000
_cell.length_c   1.000
_cell.angle_alpha   90.00
_cell.angle_beta   90.00
_cell.angle_gamma   90.00
#
_symmetry.space_group_name_H-M   'P 1'
#
loop_
_entity.id
_entity.type
_entity.pdbx_description
1 polymer ?
#
loop_
_entity_poly.entity_id
_entity_poly.type
_entity_poly.pdbx_seq_one_letter_code
_entity_poly.pdbx_strand_id
1 'polypeptide(L)'
;MAGTDIAIDLGSANFRLYVDGKGVVVDEPNVIAVDEDSNRVVAVGRRAYKMLGRTSDRVRVVKPVTGGVISDLTLMDATLQHYLKKVTNSRVFMPRAVVAVPSGITEVERRAVVDAVAANGIRKVCLIEAPAVSYTHLRAHETGR
;
A
#
# COMPACT_ATOMS: atom_id res chain seq x y z
N MET A 1 3.16 -1.88 -28.50
CA MET A 1 2.45 -2.87 -27.68
C MET A 1 1.81 -2.22 -26.45
N ALA A 2 0.55 -2.53 -26.24
CA ALA A 2 -0.14 -1.98 -25.09
C ALA A 2 0.40 -2.60 -23.81
N GLY A 3 0.66 -1.77 -22.84
CA GLY A 3 1.10 -2.23 -21.53
C GLY A 3 -0.09 -2.53 -20.63
N THR A 4 0.21 -2.95 -19.43
CA THR A 4 -0.79 -3.28 -18.42
C THR A 4 -0.81 -2.20 -17.34
N ASP A 5 -1.96 -1.58 -17.15
CA ASP A 5 -2.13 -0.58 -16.09
C ASP A 5 -2.38 -1.28 -14.75
N ILE A 6 -1.98 -0.63 -13.68
CA ILE A 6 -2.22 -1.16 -12.33
C ILE A 6 -2.90 -0.10 -11.47
N ALA A 7 -3.59 -0.58 -10.45
CA ALA A 7 -4.19 0.27 -9.44
C ALA A 7 -3.80 -0.25 -8.07
N ILE A 8 -3.44 0.66 -7.19
CA ILE A 8 -2.97 0.33 -5.84
C ILE A 8 -3.84 1.08 -4.83
N ASP A 9 -4.33 0.37 -3.83
CA ASP A 9 -5.06 0.98 -2.73
C ASP A 9 -4.19 1.00 -1.48
N LEU A 10 -3.70 2.18 -1.13
CA LEU A 10 -2.92 2.40 0.08
C LEU A 10 -3.75 3.00 1.22
N GLY A 11 -4.95 3.42 0.93
CA GLY A 11 -5.73 4.20 1.88
C GLY A 11 -6.53 3.39 2.88
N SER A 12 -6.53 2.08 2.80
CA SER A 12 -7.38 1.24 3.62
C SER A 12 -6.56 0.33 4.55
N ALA A 13 -7.27 -0.42 5.39
CA ALA A 13 -6.65 -1.40 6.28
C ALA A 13 -6.00 -2.54 5.51
N ASN A 14 -6.42 -2.76 4.28
CA ASN A 14 -5.84 -3.77 3.39
C ASN A 14 -5.07 -3.09 2.27
N PHE A 15 -3.96 -3.71 1.90
CA PHE A 15 -3.23 -3.32 0.70
C PHE A 15 -3.82 -4.10 -0.46
N ARG A 16 -4.28 -3.41 -1.48
CA ARG A 16 -4.85 -4.05 -2.67
C ARG A 16 -4.11 -3.60 -3.90
N LEU A 17 -3.82 -4.58 -4.75
CA LEU A 17 -3.15 -4.32 -6.02
C LEU A 17 -3.98 -4.97 -7.12
N TYR A 18 -4.43 -4.15 -8.04
CA TYR A 18 -5.23 -4.58 -9.19
C TYR A 18 -4.38 -4.46 -10.44
N VAL A 19 -4.42 -5.47 -11.29
CA VAL A 19 -3.72 -5.47 -12.57
C VAL A 19 -4.77 -5.61 -13.66
N ASP A 20 -4.76 -4.69 -14.61
CA ASP A 20 -5.72 -4.69 -15.70
C ASP A 20 -5.62 -6.02 -16.48
N GLY A 21 -6.76 -6.64 -16.67
CA GLY A 21 -6.82 -7.94 -17.35
C GLY A 21 -6.67 -9.14 -16.43
N LYS A 22 -6.20 -8.94 -15.20
CA LYS A 22 -6.04 -10.03 -14.23
C LYS A 22 -6.91 -9.87 -12.99
N GLY A 23 -7.35 -8.65 -12.72
CA GLY A 23 -8.14 -8.37 -11.52
C GLY A 23 -7.27 -8.11 -10.31
N VAL A 24 -7.81 -8.39 -9.13
CA VAL A 24 -7.09 -8.17 -7.87
C VAL A 24 -6.05 -9.28 -7.70
N VAL A 25 -4.79 -8.90 -7.67
CA VAL A 25 -3.69 -9.87 -7.53
C VAL A 25 -3.09 -9.85 -6.12
N VAL A 26 -3.32 -8.79 -5.35
CA VAL A 26 -2.92 -8.71 -3.94
C VAL A 26 -4.09 -8.11 -3.16
N ASP A 27 -4.46 -8.77 -2.07
CA ASP A 27 -5.45 -8.26 -1.13
C ASP A 27 -5.06 -8.80 0.24
N GLU A 28 -4.26 -8.02 0.96
CA GLU A 28 -3.69 -8.46 2.23
C GLU A 28 -3.73 -7.34 3.25
N PRO A 29 -3.73 -7.69 4.54
CA PRO A 29 -3.65 -6.68 5.58
C PRO A 29 -2.44 -5.78 5.34
N ASN A 30 -2.63 -4.48 5.51
CA ASN A 30 -1.56 -3.51 5.30
C ASN A 30 -0.73 -3.39 6.57
N VAL A 31 0.07 -4.42 6.85
CA VAL A 31 0.94 -4.46 8.01
C VAL A 31 2.30 -5.01 7.61
N ILE A 32 3.30 -4.69 8.39
CA ILE A 32 4.68 -5.08 8.13
C ILE A 32 5.35 -5.42 9.45
N ALA A 33 6.14 -6.48 9.47
CA ALA A 33 6.87 -6.91 10.65
C ALA A 33 8.35 -6.58 10.47
N VAL A 34 8.94 -5.99 11.50
CA VAL A 34 10.30 -5.47 11.46
C VAL A 34 11.10 -6.03 12.63
N ASP A 35 12.34 -6.44 12.37
CA ASP A 35 13.27 -6.85 13.40
C ASP A 35 13.77 -5.61 14.11
N GLU A 36 13.58 -5.56 15.45
CA GLU A 36 13.97 -4.40 16.25
C GLU A 36 15.45 -4.10 16.20
N ASP A 37 16.27 -5.14 16.19
CA ASP A 37 17.73 -4.96 16.25
C ASP A 37 18.33 -4.51 14.93
N SER A 38 17.94 -5.16 13.84
CA SER A 38 18.51 -4.87 12.53
C SER A 38 17.68 -3.87 11.74
N ASN A 39 16.45 -3.60 12.18
CA ASN A 39 15.50 -2.73 11.48
C ASN A 39 15.15 -3.27 10.10
N ARG A 40 15.28 -4.58 9.91
CA ARG A 40 14.98 -5.23 8.63
C ARG A 40 13.55 -5.75 8.61
N VAL A 41 12.97 -5.73 7.43
CA VAL A 41 11.63 -6.27 7.22
C VAL A 41 11.68 -7.79 7.28
N VAL A 42 10.86 -8.36 8.15
CA VAL A 42 10.79 -9.81 8.36
C VAL A 42 9.62 -10.41 7.58
N ALA A 43 8.51 -9.69 7.53
CA ALA A 43 7.31 -10.17 6.86
C ALA A 43 6.44 -9.00 6.46
N VAL A 44 5.60 -9.21 5.45
CA VAL A 44 4.68 -8.20 4.94
C VAL A 44 3.32 -8.88 4.74
N GLY A 45 2.25 -8.13 5.01
CA GLY A 45 0.91 -8.59 4.73
C GLY A 45 0.41 -9.63 5.71
N ARG A 46 -0.21 -10.67 5.19
CA ARG A 46 -0.85 -11.70 6.03
C ARG A 46 0.14 -12.38 6.97
N ARG A 47 1.36 -12.61 6.51
CA ARG A 47 2.38 -13.22 7.38
C ARG A 47 2.70 -12.31 8.56
N ALA A 48 2.83 -11.02 8.31
CA ALA A 48 3.07 -10.05 9.39
C ALA A 48 1.86 -9.97 10.31
N TYR A 49 0.67 -10.00 9.76
CA TYR A 49 -0.56 -9.94 10.55
C TYR A 49 -0.66 -11.12 11.53
N LYS A 50 -0.26 -12.30 11.08
CA LYS A 50 -0.27 -13.49 11.93
C LYS A 50 0.73 -13.40 13.08
N MET A 51 1.69 -12.51 13.00
CA MET A 51 2.69 -12.32 14.04
C MET A 51 2.21 -11.39 15.17
N LEU A 52 1.05 -10.72 14.97
CA LEU A 52 0.49 -9.88 16.02
C LEU A 52 0.20 -10.70 17.27
N GLY A 53 0.71 -10.24 18.41
CA GLY A 53 0.50 -10.90 19.69
C GLY A 53 1.28 -12.17 19.89
N ARG A 54 2.07 -12.59 18.90
CA ARG A 54 2.86 -13.82 18.99
C ARG A 54 4.33 -13.58 18.80
N THR A 55 4.70 -12.34 18.55
CA THR A 55 6.09 -12.01 18.27
C THR A 55 6.93 -12.02 19.52
N SER A 56 8.19 -12.39 19.35
CA SER A 56 9.18 -12.18 20.40
C SER A 56 9.42 -10.68 20.57
N ASP A 57 10.15 -10.32 21.63
CA ASP A 57 10.46 -8.92 21.87
C ASP A 57 11.29 -8.28 20.76
N ARG A 58 11.80 -9.09 19.86
CA ARG A 58 12.67 -8.62 18.78
C ARG A 58 11.92 -8.24 17.51
N VAL A 59 10.65 -8.56 17.42
CA VAL A 59 9.87 -8.29 16.21
C VAL A 59 8.72 -7.35 16.54
N ARG A 60 8.61 -6.29 15.76
CA ARG A 60 7.57 -5.28 15.92
C ARG A 60 6.67 -5.30 14.68
N VAL A 61 5.36 -5.31 14.89
CA VAL A 61 4.40 -5.26 13.78
C VAL A 61 3.86 -3.84 13.67
N VAL A 62 3.94 -3.27 12.48
CA VAL A 62 3.62 -1.86 12.23
C VAL A 62 2.59 -1.76 11.13
N LYS A 63 1.69 -0.80 11.26
CA LYS A 63 0.77 -0.41 10.21
C LYS A 63 1.31 0.87 9.56
N PRO A 64 1.80 0.80 8.32
CA PRO A 64 2.36 2.00 7.67
C PRO A 64 1.33 3.09 7.43
N VAL A 65 0.06 2.70 7.33
CA VAL A 65 -1.05 3.64 7.19
C VAL A 65 -2.07 3.34 8.27
N THR A 66 -2.38 4.33 9.09
CA THR A 66 -3.31 4.16 10.21
C THR A 66 -4.22 5.37 10.29
N GLY A 67 -5.53 5.12 10.34
CA GLY A 67 -6.50 6.20 10.49
C GLY A 67 -6.42 7.25 9.39
N GLY A 68 -6.11 6.85 8.17
CA GLY A 68 -6.01 7.77 7.05
C GLY A 68 -4.72 8.58 7.03
N VAL A 69 -3.71 8.18 7.78
CA VAL A 69 -2.44 8.89 7.85
C VAL A 69 -1.31 7.89 7.60
N ILE A 70 -0.32 8.31 6.82
CA ILE A 70 0.89 7.52 6.64
C ILE A 70 1.74 7.72 7.89
N SER A 71 1.91 6.65 8.67
CA SER A 71 2.63 6.73 9.94
C SER A 71 4.12 6.47 9.79
N ASP A 72 4.54 5.80 8.71
CA ASP A 72 5.95 5.49 8.49
C ASP A 72 6.22 5.38 7.00
N LEU A 73 6.88 6.38 6.45
CA LEU A 73 7.18 6.46 5.02
C LEU A 73 8.15 5.37 4.55
N THR A 74 9.14 5.06 5.38
CA THR A 74 10.12 4.04 5.04
C THR A 74 9.48 2.67 4.92
N LEU A 75 8.59 2.34 5.86
CA LEU A 75 7.90 1.05 5.84
C LEU A 75 6.83 1.00 4.76
N MET A 76 6.21 2.14 4.46
CA MET A 76 5.30 2.21 3.32
C MET A 76 6.04 1.93 2.02
N ASP A 77 7.21 2.52 1.86
CA ASP A 77 8.05 2.27 0.69
C ASP A 77 8.42 0.79 0.59
N ALA A 78 8.81 0.19 1.71
CA ALA A 78 9.16 -1.23 1.74
C ALA A 78 7.98 -2.10 1.33
N THR A 79 6.78 -1.75 1.77
CA THR A 79 5.56 -2.47 1.39
C THR A 79 5.31 -2.38 -0.11
N LEU A 80 5.42 -1.18 -0.66
CA LEU A 80 5.24 -0.97 -2.10
C LEU A 80 6.26 -1.77 -2.90
N GLN A 81 7.53 -1.74 -2.49
CA GLN A 81 8.56 -2.49 -3.18
C GLN A 81 8.31 -3.99 -3.13
N HIS A 82 7.87 -4.47 -1.97
CA HIS A 82 7.60 -5.89 -1.79
C HIS A 82 6.54 -6.39 -2.78
N TYR A 83 5.43 -5.66 -2.91
CA TYR A 83 4.33 -6.09 -3.77
C TYR A 83 4.54 -5.76 -5.23
N LEU A 84 5.12 -4.62 -5.53
CA LEU A 84 5.33 -4.22 -6.92
C LEU A 84 6.34 -5.11 -7.63
N LYS A 85 7.36 -5.57 -6.92
CA LYS A 85 8.34 -6.48 -7.51
C LYS A 85 7.73 -7.79 -7.98
N LYS A 86 6.60 -8.17 -7.40
CA LYS A 86 5.93 -9.41 -7.79
C LYS A 86 5.21 -9.28 -9.12
N VAL A 87 4.78 -8.07 -9.48
CA VAL A 87 4.00 -7.85 -10.69
C VAL A 87 4.77 -7.12 -11.77
N THR A 88 5.83 -6.39 -11.41
CA THR A 88 6.66 -5.69 -12.39
C THR A 88 7.91 -6.50 -12.65
N ASN A 89 8.07 -6.97 -13.87
CA ASN A 89 9.29 -7.65 -14.27
C ASN A 89 9.66 -7.14 -15.66
N SER A 90 10.82 -7.54 -16.15
CA SER A 90 11.36 -7.03 -17.40
C SER A 90 10.51 -7.35 -18.62
N ARG A 91 9.59 -8.29 -18.49
CA ARG A 91 8.74 -8.71 -19.61
C ARG A 91 7.40 -8.00 -19.63
N VAL A 92 7.04 -7.35 -18.52
CA VAL A 92 5.74 -6.69 -18.42
C VAL A 92 5.94 -5.20 -18.43
N PHE A 93 5.32 -4.54 -19.41
CA PHE A 93 5.36 -3.09 -19.50
C PHE A 93 4.16 -2.53 -18.76
N MET A 94 4.41 -1.71 -17.76
CA MET A 94 3.35 -1.07 -16.98
C MET A 94 3.45 0.45 -17.13
N PRO A 95 2.72 1.01 -18.10
CA PRO A 95 2.85 2.43 -18.40
C PRO A 95 2.26 3.33 -17.34
N ARG A 96 1.23 2.89 -16.63
CA ARG A 96 0.53 3.74 -15.68
C ARG A 96 0.15 3.00 -14.40
N ALA A 97 0.18 3.74 -13.31
CA ALA A 97 -0.35 3.27 -12.03
C ALA A 97 -1.23 4.36 -11.44
N VAL A 98 -2.38 3.94 -10.92
CA VAL A 98 -3.25 4.82 -10.15
C VAL A 98 -3.16 4.36 -8.69
N VAL A 99 -2.83 5.28 -7.80
CA VAL A 99 -2.64 4.94 -6.39
C VAL A 99 -3.65 5.72 -5.55
N ALA A 100 -4.49 5.00 -4.82
CA ALA A 100 -5.40 5.62 -3.86
C ALA A 100 -4.65 5.81 -2.55
N VAL A 101 -4.53 7.05 -2.12
CA VAL A 101 -3.80 7.43 -0.92
C VAL A 101 -4.75 8.08 0.10
N PRO A 102 -4.35 8.15 1.38
CA PRO A 102 -5.19 8.81 2.39
C PRO A 102 -5.42 10.27 2.05
N SER A 103 -6.60 10.77 2.39
CA SER A 103 -7.00 12.14 2.03
C SER A 103 -6.19 13.23 2.70
N GLY A 104 -5.54 12.95 3.82
CA GLY A 104 -4.73 13.95 4.51
C GLY A 104 -3.26 13.93 4.15
N ILE A 105 -2.92 13.33 3.04
CA ILE A 105 -1.52 13.14 2.66
C ILE A 105 -0.82 14.49 2.40
N THR A 106 0.42 14.62 2.88
CA THR A 106 1.22 15.82 2.67
C THR A 106 1.93 15.77 1.32
N GLU A 107 2.49 16.91 0.88
CA GLU A 107 3.25 16.96 -0.37
C GLU A 107 4.47 16.07 -0.33
N VAL A 108 5.15 16.02 0.80
CA VAL A 108 6.33 15.15 0.96
C VAL A 108 5.94 13.69 0.82
N GLU A 109 4.82 13.32 1.44
CA GLU A 109 4.31 11.96 1.37
C GLU A 109 3.85 11.60 -0.05
N ARG A 110 3.20 12.53 -0.74
CA ARG A 110 2.80 12.34 -2.14
C ARG A 110 4.01 12.03 -3.00
N ARG A 111 5.05 12.84 -2.86
CA ARG A 111 6.27 12.67 -3.63
C ARG A 111 6.91 11.31 -3.33
N ALA A 112 6.92 10.92 -2.05
CA ALA A 112 7.49 9.64 -1.66
C ALA A 112 6.74 8.47 -2.30
N VAL A 113 5.41 8.54 -2.35
CA VAL A 113 4.59 7.50 -2.99
C VAL A 113 4.88 7.42 -4.49
N VAL A 114 4.89 8.57 -5.15
CA VAL A 114 5.16 8.62 -6.59
C VAL A 114 6.54 8.04 -6.90
N ASP A 115 7.55 8.45 -6.14
CA ASP A 115 8.92 7.98 -6.37
C ASP A 115 9.03 6.47 -6.12
N ALA A 116 8.38 5.98 -5.07
CA ALA A 116 8.42 4.56 -4.72
C ALA A 116 7.79 3.70 -5.82
N VAL A 117 6.68 4.14 -6.37
CA VAL A 117 6.00 3.41 -7.44
C VAL A 117 6.78 3.51 -8.74
N ALA A 118 7.27 4.70 -9.06
CA ALA A 118 8.03 4.93 -10.30
C ALA A 118 9.34 4.15 -10.32
N ALA A 119 9.91 3.86 -9.16
CA ALA A 119 11.16 3.11 -9.06
C ALA A 119 11.05 1.71 -9.64
N ASN A 120 9.84 1.22 -9.89
CA ASN A 120 9.60 -0.10 -10.46
C ASN A 120 9.40 -0.06 -11.98
N GLY A 121 9.81 1.02 -12.62
CA GLY A 121 9.72 1.14 -14.08
C GLY A 121 8.37 1.61 -14.58
N ILE A 122 7.52 2.11 -13.70
CA ILE A 122 6.22 2.63 -14.08
C ILE A 122 6.38 4.08 -14.52
N ARG A 123 5.97 4.39 -15.73
CA ARG A 123 6.25 5.69 -16.35
C ARG A 123 5.37 6.81 -15.84
N LYS A 124 4.11 6.53 -15.56
CA LYS A 124 3.16 7.54 -15.12
C LYS A 124 2.44 7.07 -13.87
N VAL A 125 2.52 7.86 -12.81
CA VAL A 125 1.88 7.56 -11.54
C VAL A 125 0.87 8.66 -11.24
N CYS A 126 -0.38 8.29 -11.04
CA CYS A 126 -1.45 9.22 -10.68
C CYS A 126 -1.92 8.89 -9.28
N LEU A 127 -2.01 9.90 -8.42
CA LEU A 127 -2.52 9.72 -7.08
C LEU A 127 -3.96 10.21 -7.00
N ILE A 128 -4.80 9.45 -6.33
CA ILE A 128 -6.15 9.89 -6.00
C ILE A 128 -6.30 9.77 -4.49
N GLU A 129 -7.00 10.73 -3.91
CA GLU A 129 -7.20 10.71 -2.46
C GLU A 129 -8.44 9.90 -2.14
N ALA A 130 -8.26 8.88 -1.33
CA ALA A 130 -9.36 8.03 -0.89
C ALA A 130 -10.11 8.75 0.22
N PRO A 131 -11.42 8.98 0.08
CA PRO A 131 -12.18 9.72 1.09
C PRO A 131 -12.60 8.80 2.24
N ALA A 132 -11.63 8.34 3.05
CA ALA A 132 -11.91 7.43 4.14
C ALA A 132 -12.94 7.98 5.12
N VAL A 133 -12.82 9.27 5.45
CA VAL A 133 -13.78 9.92 6.32
C VAL A 133 -15.15 10.00 5.66
N SER A 134 -15.16 10.34 4.36
CA SER A 134 -16.40 10.39 3.59
C SER A 134 -17.08 9.05 3.52
N TYR A 135 -16.28 7.99 3.37
CA TYR A 135 -16.82 6.62 3.34
C TYR A 135 -17.52 6.28 4.64
N THR A 136 -16.88 6.55 5.77
CA THR A 136 -17.47 6.30 7.08
C THR A 136 -18.73 7.15 7.26
N HIS A 137 -18.69 8.38 6.83
CA HIS A 137 -19.81 9.29 6.93
C HIS A 137 -20.99 8.82 6.06
N LEU A 138 -20.71 8.37 4.87
CA LEU A 138 -21.74 7.85 3.98
C LEU A 138 -22.42 6.61 4.56
N ARG A 139 -21.66 5.74 5.18
CA ARG A 139 -22.23 4.56 5.83
C ARG A 139 -23.15 4.96 6.99
N ALA A 140 -22.71 5.90 7.78
CA ALA A 140 -23.54 6.40 8.87
C ALA A 140 -24.83 7.02 8.33
N HIS A 141 -24.74 7.72 7.22
CA HIS A 141 -25.90 8.32 6.57
C HIS A 141 -26.87 7.25 6.09
N GLU A 142 -26.36 6.23 5.44
CA GLU A 142 -27.19 5.14 4.92
C GLU A 142 -27.91 4.40 6.04
N THR A 143 -27.23 4.14 7.14
CA THR A 143 -27.81 3.41 8.26
C THR A 143 -28.78 4.27 9.06
N GLY A 144 -28.66 5.57 8.95
CA GLY A 144 -29.54 6.50 9.66
C GLY A 144 -30.91 6.69 9.04
N ARG A 145 -31.16 6.05 7.94
CA ARG A 145 -32.46 6.12 7.29
C ARG A 145 -33.42 5.05 7.82
#